data_d5f5d64afdea7734ad214aa33541f67e
#
_entry.id   d5f5d64afdea7734ad214aa33541f67e
#
_cell.length_a   1.000
_cell.length_b   1.000
_cell.length_c   1.000
_cell.angle_alpha   90.00
_cell.angle_beta   90.00
_cell.angle_gamma   90.00
#
_symmetry.space_group_name_H-M   'P 1'
#
loop_
_entity.id
_entity.type
_entity.pdbx_description
1 polymer ?
#
loop_
_entity_poly.entity_id
_entity_poly.type
_entity_poly.pdbx_seq_one_letter_code
_entity_poly.pdbx_strand_id
1 'polypeptide(L)'
;PSLSFRLRAALMIGRLAASASRLAGKGSGSSIRGKVTLALAPQAFPELIAPRQIAAVTGTNGKTTTTHFLTAAVHASRGIEPDDIVTNADGANLHAGIVSALGQAPEARNAILEVDERVVADVVRQGHPRVLVLLNFSRDQLDRNHELTFLGREWREALEEAGEEGPTVVANAADPLIVWAAQAAHRTVWVDTKPRWTADSVLCPQCGSILLHDDNGWRCEECGLHQPEADWWVDDRKAMRKDGHEYELEISVPGSFNLANATCALAAATEMGVDPYDALLGMREVSSPACSANMVSSAIETAKATDEFLMMFIASLVSGG
;
A
#
# COMPACT_ATOMS: atom_id res chain seq x y z
N PRO A 1 4.74 -8.82 -20.61
CA PRO A 1 3.56 -9.30 -21.37
C PRO A 1 2.89 -8.13 -22.07
N SER A 2 2.53 -8.26 -23.34
CA SER A 2 1.86 -7.20 -24.08
C SER A 2 0.42 -7.08 -23.60
N LEU A 3 -0.02 -5.87 -23.20
CA LEU A 3 -1.40 -5.58 -22.83
C LEU A 3 -2.36 -5.94 -23.98
N SER A 4 -3.54 -6.47 -23.66
CA SER A 4 -4.58 -6.77 -24.64
C SER A 4 -4.99 -5.52 -25.42
N PHE A 5 -5.41 -5.68 -26.68
CA PHE A 5 -5.89 -4.56 -27.50
C PHE A 5 -7.05 -3.82 -26.83
N ARG A 6 -7.96 -4.56 -26.22
CA ARG A 6 -9.11 -4.00 -25.47
C ARG A 6 -8.64 -3.11 -24.32
N LEU A 7 -7.65 -3.56 -23.55
CA LEU A 7 -7.11 -2.81 -22.42
C LEU A 7 -6.39 -1.54 -22.89
N ARG A 8 -5.59 -1.61 -23.97
CA ARG A 8 -4.94 -0.42 -24.54
C ARG A 8 -5.95 0.64 -24.96
N ALA A 9 -7.02 0.23 -25.66
CA ALA A 9 -8.10 1.14 -26.05
C ALA A 9 -8.82 1.72 -24.83
N ALA A 10 -9.13 0.91 -23.82
CA ALA A 10 -9.77 1.35 -22.58
C ALA A 10 -8.90 2.36 -21.80
N LEU A 11 -7.59 2.14 -21.69
CA LEU A 11 -6.65 3.07 -21.07
C LEU A 11 -6.59 4.42 -21.81
N MET A 12 -6.58 4.41 -23.12
CA MET A 12 -6.60 5.63 -23.94
C MET A 12 -7.91 6.43 -23.72
N ILE A 13 -9.07 5.77 -23.78
CA ILE A 13 -10.36 6.41 -23.53
C ILE A 13 -10.44 6.93 -22.08
N GLY A 14 -9.95 6.17 -21.11
CA GLY A 14 -9.86 6.58 -19.71
C GLY A 14 -9.01 7.83 -19.52
N ARG A 15 -7.86 7.95 -20.23
CA ARG A 15 -7.03 9.17 -20.23
C ARG A 15 -7.78 10.37 -20.77
N LEU A 16 -8.49 10.24 -21.88
CA LEU A 16 -9.31 11.30 -22.46
C LEU A 16 -10.43 11.75 -21.53
N ALA A 17 -11.14 10.80 -20.89
CA ALA A 17 -12.18 11.08 -19.92
C ALA A 17 -11.64 11.85 -18.69
N ALA A 18 -10.45 11.47 -18.20
CA ALA A 18 -9.80 12.16 -17.09
C ALA A 18 -9.39 13.60 -17.48
N SER A 19 -8.86 13.80 -18.69
CA SER A 19 -8.51 15.13 -19.19
C SER A 19 -9.74 16.03 -19.33
N ALA A 20 -10.85 15.51 -19.87
CA ALA A 20 -12.12 16.22 -19.94
C ALA A 20 -12.68 16.60 -18.56
N SER A 21 -12.55 15.70 -17.57
CA SER A 21 -12.98 15.97 -16.19
C SER A 21 -12.15 17.08 -15.52
N ARG A 22 -10.82 17.11 -15.74
CA ARG A 22 -9.95 18.18 -15.24
C ARG A 22 -10.31 19.54 -15.86
N LEU A 23 -10.54 19.59 -17.16
CA LEU A 23 -10.98 20.81 -17.86
C LEU A 23 -12.32 21.30 -17.34
N ALA A 24 -13.21 20.41 -16.93
CA ALA A 24 -14.51 20.74 -16.33
C ALA A 24 -14.41 21.09 -14.82
N GLY A 25 -13.21 21.16 -14.22
CA GLY A 25 -12.99 21.50 -12.81
C GLY A 25 -13.48 20.45 -11.80
N LYS A 26 -13.69 19.18 -12.22
CA LYS A 26 -14.25 18.10 -11.40
C LYS A 26 -13.18 17.21 -10.74
N GLY A 27 -12.09 17.78 -10.22
CA GLY A 27 -11.02 17.09 -9.47
C GLY A 27 -9.92 16.51 -10.35
N SER A 28 -9.01 15.71 -9.77
CA SER A 28 -7.79 15.18 -10.41
C SER A 28 -8.05 14.24 -11.60
N GLY A 29 -9.26 13.72 -11.73
CA GLY A 29 -9.64 12.78 -12.80
C GLY A 29 -9.11 11.35 -12.64
N SER A 30 -8.30 11.05 -11.59
CA SER A 30 -7.73 9.72 -11.36
C SER A 30 -8.80 8.63 -11.20
N SER A 31 -9.79 8.87 -10.36
CA SER A 31 -10.90 7.92 -10.16
C SER A 31 -11.74 7.73 -11.42
N ILE A 32 -11.94 8.78 -12.23
CA ILE A 32 -12.72 8.71 -13.49
C ILE A 32 -11.98 7.87 -14.51
N ARG A 33 -10.64 8.05 -14.65
CA ARG A 33 -9.82 7.23 -15.54
C ARG A 33 -10.00 5.74 -15.24
N GLY A 34 -9.82 5.33 -14.00
CA GLY A 34 -9.94 3.94 -13.61
C GLY A 34 -11.36 3.38 -13.79
N LYS A 35 -12.40 4.14 -13.42
CA LYS A 35 -13.79 3.72 -13.61
C LYS A 35 -14.13 3.50 -15.09
N VAL A 36 -13.72 4.41 -15.97
CA VAL A 36 -13.93 4.26 -17.42
C VAL A 36 -13.14 3.07 -17.96
N THR A 37 -11.87 2.90 -17.51
CA THR A 37 -11.05 1.76 -17.93
C THR A 37 -11.70 0.43 -17.52
N LEU A 38 -12.15 0.28 -16.28
CA LEU A 38 -12.83 -0.94 -15.79
C LEU A 38 -14.16 -1.19 -16.49
N ALA A 39 -14.93 -0.16 -16.80
CA ALA A 39 -16.19 -0.31 -17.52
C ALA A 39 -15.98 -0.84 -18.95
N LEU A 40 -14.92 -0.41 -19.64
CA LEU A 40 -14.59 -0.84 -21.00
C LEU A 40 -13.78 -2.17 -21.03
N ALA A 41 -12.95 -2.39 -20.04
CA ALA A 41 -12.13 -3.58 -19.88
C ALA A 41 -12.23 -4.11 -18.43
N PRO A 42 -13.23 -4.94 -18.10
CA PRO A 42 -13.42 -5.48 -16.75
C PRO A 42 -12.22 -6.26 -16.22
N GLN A 43 -11.40 -6.83 -17.10
CA GLN A 43 -10.16 -7.56 -16.76
C GLN A 43 -8.93 -6.63 -16.60
N ALA A 44 -9.13 -5.30 -16.59
CA ALA A 44 -8.02 -4.35 -16.48
C ALA A 44 -7.23 -4.51 -15.18
N PHE A 45 -7.91 -4.83 -14.06
CA PHE A 45 -7.24 -5.00 -12.77
C PHE A 45 -6.25 -6.18 -12.81
N PRO A 46 -6.67 -7.43 -13.07
CA PRO A 46 -5.72 -8.55 -13.14
C PRO A 46 -4.67 -8.41 -14.26
N GLU A 47 -5.03 -7.87 -15.45
CA GLU A 47 -4.07 -7.68 -16.52
C GLU A 47 -2.95 -6.69 -16.20
N LEU A 48 -3.26 -5.65 -15.41
CA LEU A 48 -2.29 -4.63 -15.03
C LEU A 48 -1.49 -5.00 -13.78
N ILE A 49 -2.08 -5.72 -12.85
CA ILE A 49 -1.45 -6.00 -11.56
C ILE A 49 -0.53 -7.22 -11.61
N ALA A 50 -0.97 -8.32 -12.23
CA ALA A 50 -0.27 -9.61 -12.21
C ALA A 50 1.18 -9.60 -12.74
N PRO A 51 1.57 -8.81 -13.76
CA PRO A 51 2.93 -8.87 -14.30
C PRO A 51 3.99 -8.12 -13.48
N ARG A 52 3.62 -7.57 -12.31
CA ARG A 52 4.50 -6.70 -11.52
C ARG A 52 4.97 -7.34 -10.22
N GLN A 53 6.11 -6.88 -9.73
CA GLN A 53 6.49 -7.10 -8.33
C GLN A 53 5.76 -6.07 -7.46
N ILE A 54 4.90 -6.54 -6.59
CA ILE A 54 3.99 -5.70 -5.82
C ILE A 54 4.38 -5.71 -4.36
N ALA A 55 4.45 -4.52 -3.76
CA ALA A 55 4.28 -4.33 -2.33
C ALA A 55 2.96 -3.59 -2.10
N ALA A 56 2.08 -4.16 -1.30
CA ALA A 56 0.79 -3.57 -0.95
C ALA A 56 0.77 -3.14 0.51
N VAL A 57 0.23 -1.95 0.79
CA VAL A 57 0.12 -1.40 2.14
C VAL A 57 -1.34 -1.13 2.47
N THR A 58 -1.82 -1.70 3.57
CA THR A 58 -3.19 -1.50 4.05
C THR A 58 -3.28 -1.30 5.56
N GLY A 59 -4.44 -0.88 6.03
CA GLY A 59 -4.76 -0.61 7.42
C GLY A 59 -5.64 0.64 7.54
N THR A 60 -6.32 0.84 8.65
CA THR A 60 -7.21 2.00 8.83
C THR A 60 -6.42 3.31 8.79
N ASN A 61 -5.29 3.37 9.49
CA ASN A 61 -4.44 4.55 9.61
C ASN A 61 -3.01 4.27 9.14
N GLY A 62 -2.32 5.29 8.64
CA GLY A 62 -0.91 5.23 8.26
C GLY A 62 -0.61 4.73 6.86
N LYS A 63 -1.59 4.26 6.09
CA LYS A 63 -1.42 3.72 4.73
C LYS A 63 -0.57 4.63 3.83
N THR A 64 -1.00 5.86 3.64
CA THR A 64 -0.33 6.83 2.75
C THR A 64 1.11 7.10 3.18
N THR A 65 1.32 7.37 4.47
CA THR A 65 2.67 7.64 5.00
C THR A 65 3.60 6.43 4.83
N THR A 66 3.12 5.23 5.15
CA THR A 66 3.91 3.99 4.99
C THR A 66 4.19 3.72 3.52
N THR A 67 3.22 3.94 2.62
CA THR A 67 3.42 3.80 1.18
C THR A 67 4.48 4.78 0.66
N HIS A 68 4.48 6.03 1.14
CA HIS A 68 5.53 7.00 0.80
C HIS A 68 6.91 6.57 1.30
N PHE A 69 7.04 6.12 2.55
CA PHE A 69 8.29 5.60 3.08
C PHE A 69 8.78 4.40 2.27
N LEU A 70 7.90 3.44 1.99
CA LEU A 70 8.25 2.24 1.22
C LEU A 70 8.64 2.58 -0.22
N THR A 71 7.92 3.50 -0.87
CA THR A 71 8.24 3.97 -2.22
C THR A 71 9.63 4.62 -2.24
N ALA A 72 9.92 5.52 -1.30
CA ALA A 72 11.21 6.18 -1.20
C ALA A 72 12.35 5.20 -0.89
N ALA A 73 12.11 4.21 -0.03
CA ALA A 73 13.05 3.14 0.27
C ALA A 73 13.39 2.31 -0.97
N VAL A 74 12.38 1.94 -1.76
CA VAL A 74 12.58 1.15 -3.00
C VAL A 74 13.26 2.00 -4.10
N HIS A 75 12.95 3.29 -4.20
CA HIS A 75 13.64 4.21 -5.11
C HIS A 75 15.15 4.36 -4.81
N ALA A 76 15.54 4.29 -3.55
CA ALA A 76 16.94 4.36 -3.13
C ALA A 76 17.71 3.05 -3.42
N SER A 77 17.03 1.97 -3.77
CA SER A 77 17.65 0.68 -4.07
C SER A 77 18.46 0.75 -5.35
N ARG A 78 19.66 0.21 -5.29
CA ARG A 78 20.55 0.15 -6.45
C ARG A 78 19.97 -0.78 -7.52
N GLY A 79 19.90 -0.29 -8.75
CA GLY A 79 19.46 -1.06 -9.92
C GLY A 79 17.95 -1.01 -10.17
N ILE A 80 17.20 -0.18 -9.45
CA ILE A 80 15.81 0.16 -9.76
C ILE A 80 15.77 1.61 -10.25
N GLU A 81 15.36 1.79 -11.51
CA GLU A 81 15.19 3.13 -12.05
C GLU A 81 13.87 3.75 -11.55
N PRO A 82 13.82 5.08 -11.32
CA PRO A 82 12.61 5.76 -10.85
C PRO A 82 11.38 5.48 -11.70
N ASP A 83 11.52 5.44 -13.02
CA ASP A 83 10.42 5.19 -13.96
C ASP A 83 9.92 3.72 -13.93
N ASP A 84 10.64 2.83 -13.26
CA ASP A 84 10.29 1.41 -13.09
C ASP A 84 9.42 1.15 -11.84
N ILE A 85 9.01 2.21 -11.14
CA ILE A 85 8.15 2.15 -9.97
C ILE A 85 6.87 2.93 -10.22
N VAL A 86 5.72 2.31 -9.96
CA VAL A 86 4.41 2.96 -9.95
C VAL A 86 3.79 2.93 -8.58
N THR A 87 3.16 4.03 -8.17
CA THR A 87 2.44 4.14 -6.90
C THR A 87 1.12 4.88 -7.07
N ASN A 88 0.16 4.62 -6.17
CA ASN A 88 -1.11 5.33 -6.04
C ASN A 88 -1.20 6.09 -4.69
N ALA A 89 -0.07 6.49 -4.12
CA ALA A 89 0.03 7.11 -2.80
C ALA A 89 -0.79 8.40 -2.59
N ASP A 90 -1.46 8.91 -3.63
CA ASP A 90 -2.40 10.05 -3.55
C ASP A 90 -3.79 9.68 -3.00
N GLY A 91 -3.94 8.50 -2.38
CA GLY A 91 -5.17 8.08 -1.70
C GLY A 91 -6.25 7.44 -2.57
N ALA A 92 -5.99 7.17 -3.84
CA ALA A 92 -6.91 6.44 -4.72
C ALA A 92 -6.68 4.91 -4.59
N ASN A 93 -7.10 4.32 -3.47
CA ASN A 93 -6.74 2.99 -2.99
C ASN A 93 -7.76 1.87 -3.30
N LEU A 94 -8.87 2.20 -3.99
CA LEU A 94 -9.83 1.23 -4.53
C LEU A 94 -9.41 0.75 -5.92
N HIS A 95 -10.02 -0.32 -6.45
CA HIS A 95 -9.73 -0.90 -7.78
C HIS A 95 -9.57 0.16 -8.87
N ALA A 96 -10.49 1.12 -8.96
CA ALA A 96 -10.42 2.17 -9.98
C ALA A 96 -9.17 3.06 -9.83
N GLY A 97 -8.77 3.38 -8.61
CA GLY A 97 -7.56 4.15 -8.33
C GLY A 97 -6.30 3.37 -8.68
N ILE A 98 -6.23 2.10 -8.28
CA ILE A 98 -5.11 1.19 -8.59
C ILE A 98 -4.99 1.04 -10.11
N VAL A 99 -6.06 0.71 -10.82
CA VAL A 99 -6.08 0.60 -12.30
C VAL A 99 -5.65 1.91 -12.96
N SER A 100 -6.09 3.05 -12.42
CA SER A 100 -5.67 4.37 -12.91
C SER A 100 -4.17 4.58 -12.77
N ALA A 101 -3.59 4.25 -11.62
CA ALA A 101 -2.16 4.38 -11.38
C ALA A 101 -1.34 3.43 -12.26
N LEU A 102 -1.64 2.14 -12.23
CA LEU A 102 -0.95 1.11 -13.03
C LEU A 102 -1.04 1.39 -14.54
N GLY A 103 -2.17 1.92 -15.02
CA GLY A 103 -2.36 2.29 -16.41
C GLY A 103 -1.61 3.56 -16.85
N GLN A 104 -1.04 4.34 -15.93
CA GLN A 104 -0.18 5.48 -16.24
C GLN A 104 1.25 5.05 -16.57
N ALA A 105 1.74 4.02 -15.91
CA ALA A 105 3.07 3.46 -16.10
C ALA A 105 2.96 1.96 -16.46
N PRO A 106 2.44 1.62 -17.66
CA PRO A 106 2.17 0.23 -18.03
C PRO A 106 3.44 -0.64 -18.12
N GLU A 107 4.59 -0.02 -18.31
CA GLU A 107 5.88 -0.70 -18.44
C GLU A 107 6.62 -0.85 -17.08
N ALA A 108 6.18 -0.14 -16.03
CA ALA A 108 6.80 -0.23 -14.70
C ALA A 108 6.68 -1.66 -14.15
N ARG A 109 7.80 -2.22 -13.71
CA ARG A 109 7.88 -3.61 -13.20
C ARG A 109 7.56 -3.70 -11.72
N ASN A 110 7.73 -2.61 -10.98
CA ASN A 110 7.49 -2.54 -9.55
C ASN A 110 6.25 -1.70 -9.26
N ALA A 111 5.41 -2.14 -8.32
CA ALA A 111 4.25 -1.39 -7.87
C ALA A 111 4.21 -1.32 -6.35
N ILE A 112 4.24 -0.11 -5.80
CA ILE A 112 4.07 0.13 -4.37
C ILE A 112 2.70 0.74 -4.17
N LEU A 113 1.76 -0.05 -3.66
CA LEU A 113 0.34 0.27 -3.68
C LEU A 113 -0.22 0.53 -2.29
N GLU A 114 -0.88 1.67 -2.13
CA GLU A 114 -1.85 1.87 -1.07
C GLU A 114 -3.13 1.11 -1.42
N VAL A 115 -3.63 0.26 -0.52
CA VAL A 115 -4.78 -0.60 -0.77
C VAL A 115 -5.83 -0.38 0.32
N ASP A 116 -7.07 -0.12 -0.09
CA ASP A 116 -8.23 -0.07 0.80
C ASP A 116 -8.50 -1.48 1.37
N GLU A 117 -8.95 -1.56 2.60
CA GLU A 117 -9.17 -2.81 3.33
C GLU A 117 -10.08 -3.80 2.57
N ARG A 118 -11.02 -3.28 1.78
CA ARG A 118 -11.98 -4.06 0.96
C ARG A 118 -11.37 -4.67 -0.30
N VAL A 119 -10.18 -4.24 -0.70
CA VAL A 119 -9.53 -4.64 -1.96
C VAL A 119 -8.35 -5.59 -1.72
N VAL A 120 -7.94 -5.76 -0.47
CA VAL A 120 -6.77 -6.57 -0.09
C VAL A 120 -6.88 -8.02 -0.61
N ALA A 121 -8.02 -8.67 -0.39
CA ALA A 121 -8.22 -10.05 -0.84
C ALA A 121 -8.07 -10.19 -2.36
N ASP A 122 -8.59 -9.22 -3.13
CA ASP A 122 -8.43 -9.20 -4.59
C ASP A 122 -6.98 -8.96 -5.02
N VAL A 123 -6.24 -8.08 -4.30
CA VAL A 123 -4.81 -7.86 -4.55
C VAL A 123 -4.01 -9.13 -4.29
N VAL A 124 -4.32 -9.86 -3.22
CA VAL A 124 -3.66 -11.14 -2.91
C VAL A 124 -3.95 -12.19 -3.98
N ARG A 125 -5.24 -12.39 -4.33
CA ARG A 125 -5.69 -13.42 -5.28
C ARG A 125 -5.29 -13.16 -6.73
N GLN A 126 -5.25 -11.90 -7.16
CA GLN A 126 -5.06 -11.52 -8.58
C GLN A 126 -3.70 -10.86 -8.84
N GLY A 127 -3.11 -10.24 -7.84
CA GLY A 127 -1.85 -9.52 -7.96
C GLY A 127 -0.63 -10.33 -7.50
N HIS A 128 -0.84 -11.35 -6.68
CA HIS A 128 0.23 -12.15 -6.09
C HIS A 128 1.37 -11.28 -5.54
N PRO A 129 1.09 -10.38 -4.58
CA PRO A 129 2.10 -9.44 -4.09
C PRO A 129 3.28 -10.17 -3.46
N ARG A 130 4.48 -9.64 -3.66
CA ARG A 130 5.67 -10.14 -2.97
C ARG A 130 5.63 -9.83 -1.49
N VAL A 131 5.14 -8.61 -1.14
CA VAL A 131 5.02 -8.15 0.24
C VAL A 131 3.64 -7.54 0.46
N LEU A 132 3.00 -7.87 1.58
CA LEU A 132 1.77 -7.26 2.05
C LEU A 132 2.00 -6.68 3.45
N VAL A 133 1.82 -5.37 3.60
CA VAL A 133 1.95 -4.67 4.88
C VAL A 133 0.58 -4.47 5.50
N LEU A 134 0.38 -5.01 6.70
CA LEU A 134 -0.84 -4.91 7.49
C LEU A 134 -0.58 -4.04 8.73
N LEU A 135 -1.05 -2.76 8.72
CA LEU A 135 -0.71 -1.78 9.73
C LEU A 135 -1.59 -1.86 10.98
N ASN A 136 -2.89 -1.65 10.82
CA ASN A 136 -3.82 -1.63 11.95
C ASN A 136 -5.27 -1.70 11.48
N PHE A 137 -6.13 -2.19 12.39
CA PHE A 137 -7.57 -2.04 12.31
C PHE A 137 -8.04 -1.18 13.49
N SER A 138 -8.24 0.12 13.29
CA SER A 138 -8.79 0.99 14.33
C SER A 138 -10.30 1.20 14.17
N ARG A 139 -10.98 1.36 15.32
CA ARG A 139 -12.41 1.61 15.39
C ARG A 139 -12.68 3.11 15.31
N ASP A 140 -12.54 3.71 14.15
CA ASP A 140 -12.93 5.12 13.99
C ASP A 140 -14.44 5.36 14.18
N GLN A 141 -15.26 4.29 14.14
CA GLN A 141 -16.71 4.35 14.36
C GLN A 141 -17.19 3.04 15.03
N LEU A 142 -17.84 3.16 16.16
CA LEU A 142 -18.35 2.04 16.99
C LEU A 142 -19.27 1.05 16.25
N ASP A 143 -19.86 1.45 15.13
CA ASP A 143 -20.83 0.65 14.36
C ASP A 143 -20.18 -0.37 13.39
N ARG A 144 -18.83 -0.37 13.25
CA ARG A 144 -18.10 -1.15 12.23
C ARG A 144 -17.47 -2.47 12.72
N ASN A 145 -17.71 -2.92 13.95
CA ASN A 145 -17.08 -4.14 14.46
C ASN A 145 -17.33 -5.38 13.59
N HIS A 146 -18.57 -5.55 13.10
CA HIS A 146 -18.89 -6.67 12.20
C HIS A 146 -18.18 -6.54 10.85
N GLU A 147 -18.04 -5.32 10.33
CA GLU A 147 -17.36 -5.05 9.08
C GLU A 147 -15.86 -5.36 9.18
N LEU A 148 -15.19 -4.93 10.26
CA LEU A 148 -13.74 -5.17 10.45
C LEU A 148 -13.43 -6.67 10.62
N THR A 149 -14.23 -7.40 11.40
CA THR A 149 -14.07 -8.85 11.56
C THR A 149 -14.33 -9.58 10.24
N PHE A 150 -15.30 -9.13 9.44
CA PHE A 150 -15.54 -9.65 8.10
C PHE A 150 -14.33 -9.43 7.18
N LEU A 151 -13.79 -8.22 7.14
CA LEU A 151 -12.60 -7.91 6.32
C LEU A 151 -11.38 -8.72 6.77
N GLY A 152 -11.14 -8.84 8.07
CA GLY A 152 -10.07 -9.69 8.61
C GLY A 152 -10.21 -11.16 8.20
N ARG A 153 -11.47 -11.67 8.10
CA ARG A 153 -11.75 -13.02 7.59
C ARG A 153 -11.45 -13.15 6.10
N GLU A 154 -11.88 -12.20 5.28
CA GLU A 154 -11.58 -12.18 3.85
C GLU A 154 -10.06 -12.16 3.59
N TRP A 155 -9.30 -11.40 4.38
CA TRP A 155 -7.85 -11.38 4.27
C TRP A 155 -7.25 -12.74 4.64
N ARG A 156 -7.73 -13.31 5.74
CA ARG A 156 -7.29 -14.61 6.22
C ARG A 156 -7.53 -15.70 5.16
N GLU A 157 -8.75 -15.76 4.61
CA GLU A 157 -9.09 -16.71 3.54
C GLU A 157 -8.22 -16.53 2.31
N ALA A 158 -7.98 -15.30 1.85
CA ALA A 158 -7.12 -15.03 0.70
C ALA A 158 -5.65 -15.44 0.95
N LEU A 159 -5.14 -15.29 2.17
CA LEU A 159 -3.79 -15.70 2.54
C LEU A 159 -3.68 -17.23 2.67
N GLU A 160 -4.71 -17.91 3.21
CA GLU A 160 -4.80 -19.36 3.26
C GLU A 160 -4.84 -19.97 1.84
N GLU A 161 -5.65 -19.40 0.95
CA GLU A 161 -5.74 -19.79 -0.47
C GLU A 161 -4.41 -19.63 -1.22
N ALA A 162 -3.66 -18.56 -0.93
CA ALA A 162 -2.37 -18.29 -1.57
C ALA A 162 -1.26 -19.25 -1.13
N GLY A 163 -1.31 -19.79 0.09
CA GLY A 163 -0.39 -20.78 0.62
C GLY A 163 1.09 -20.37 0.51
N GLU A 164 1.94 -21.29 0.03
CA GLU A 164 3.39 -21.06 -0.12
C GLU A 164 3.75 -20.00 -1.17
N GLU A 165 2.90 -19.80 -2.17
CA GLU A 165 3.06 -18.79 -3.22
C GLU A 165 2.55 -17.41 -2.79
N GLY A 166 2.00 -17.31 -1.58
CA GLY A 166 1.47 -16.07 -1.00
C GLY A 166 2.55 -15.06 -0.65
N PRO A 167 2.13 -13.83 -0.29
CA PRO A 167 3.06 -12.77 0.08
C PRO A 167 3.80 -13.07 1.38
N THR A 168 5.01 -12.51 1.53
CA THR A 168 5.52 -12.24 2.87
C THR A 168 4.69 -11.14 3.49
N VAL A 169 4.00 -11.43 4.59
CA VAL A 169 3.18 -10.45 5.30
C VAL A 169 4.03 -9.75 6.36
N VAL A 170 4.14 -8.42 6.27
CA VAL A 170 4.72 -7.57 7.32
C VAL A 170 3.56 -7.06 8.16
N ALA A 171 3.41 -7.54 9.38
CA ALA A 171 2.20 -7.35 10.18
C ALA A 171 2.49 -6.72 11.54
N ASN A 172 1.64 -5.79 11.95
CA ASN A 172 1.68 -5.21 13.27
C ASN A 172 1.29 -6.26 14.35
N ALA A 173 2.26 -6.67 15.14
CA ALA A 173 2.09 -7.64 16.23
C ALA A 173 1.23 -7.13 17.38
N ALA A 174 1.09 -5.82 17.52
CA ALA A 174 0.35 -5.21 18.61
C ALA A 174 -1.17 -5.13 18.37
N ASP A 175 -1.65 -5.41 17.15
CA ASP A 175 -3.07 -5.40 16.81
C ASP A 175 -3.60 -6.84 16.72
N PRO A 176 -4.50 -7.27 17.63
CA PRO A 176 -5.01 -8.65 17.66
C PRO A 176 -5.73 -9.09 16.38
N LEU A 177 -6.46 -8.18 15.70
CA LEU A 177 -7.15 -8.51 14.46
C LEU A 177 -6.20 -8.69 13.29
N ILE A 178 -5.15 -7.84 13.22
CA ILE A 178 -4.05 -8.00 12.26
C ILE A 178 -3.32 -9.32 12.49
N VAL A 179 -2.99 -9.65 13.74
CA VAL A 179 -2.32 -10.91 14.07
C VAL A 179 -3.17 -12.11 13.66
N TRP A 180 -4.47 -12.10 14.01
CA TRP A 180 -5.37 -13.17 13.64
C TRP A 180 -5.48 -13.38 12.13
N ALA A 181 -5.55 -12.30 11.36
CA ALA A 181 -5.59 -12.38 9.90
C ALA A 181 -4.25 -12.85 9.32
N ALA A 182 -3.13 -12.27 9.77
CA ALA A 182 -1.80 -12.53 9.24
C ALA A 182 -1.25 -13.93 9.56
N GLN A 183 -1.72 -14.58 10.64
CA GLN A 183 -1.35 -15.95 10.98
C GLN A 183 -1.73 -17.00 9.91
N ALA A 184 -2.61 -16.64 8.97
CA ALA A 184 -2.96 -17.49 7.83
C ALA A 184 -1.91 -17.47 6.71
N ALA A 185 -1.00 -16.50 6.70
CA ALA A 185 0.07 -16.42 5.72
C ALA A 185 1.13 -17.49 5.97
N HIS A 186 1.70 -18.01 4.88
CA HIS A 186 2.83 -18.96 4.98
C HIS A 186 4.05 -18.33 5.64
N ARG A 187 4.30 -17.04 5.40
CA ARG A 187 5.40 -16.28 6.01
C ARG A 187 4.94 -14.92 6.51
N THR A 188 5.20 -14.65 7.79
CA THR A 188 4.91 -13.36 8.42
C THR A 188 6.16 -12.83 9.12
N VAL A 189 6.40 -11.53 8.94
CA VAL A 189 7.39 -10.72 9.66
C VAL A 189 6.63 -9.83 10.64
N TRP A 190 6.85 -10.04 11.92
CA TRP A 190 6.12 -9.34 12.98
C TRP A 190 6.82 -8.04 13.37
N VAL A 191 6.06 -6.94 13.39
CA VAL A 191 6.55 -5.62 13.81
C VAL A 191 5.80 -5.19 15.05
N ASP A 192 6.48 -5.03 16.18
CA ASP A 192 5.89 -4.46 17.39
C ASP A 192 5.93 -2.93 17.30
N THR A 193 4.76 -2.34 17.09
CA THR A 193 4.58 -0.88 16.98
C THR A 193 4.38 -0.21 18.33
N LYS A 194 4.31 -0.97 19.43
CA LYS A 194 4.07 -0.50 20.80
C LYS A 194 2.93 0.55 20.88
N PRO A 195 1.69 0.21 20.51
CA PRO A 195 0.60 1.16 20.54
C PRO A 195 0.34 1.58 21.99
N ARG A 196 0.09 2.88 22.20
CA ARG A 196 -0.33 3.40 23.51
C ARG A 196 -1.82 3.24 23.76
N TRP A 197 -2.59 2.81 22.76
CA TRP A 197 -4.04 2.74 22.79
C TRP A 197 -4.53 1.30 22.66
N THR A 198 -5.16 0.77 23.72
CA THR A 198 -5.65 -0.62 23.79
C THR A 198 -7.18 -0.73 23.70
N ALA A 199 -7.91 0.41 23.67
CA ALA A 199 -9.38 0.41 23.68
C ALA A 199 -10.01 -0.23 22.44
N ASP A 200 -9.28 -0.31 21.30
CA ASP A 200 -9.77 -0.93 20.08
C ASP A 200 -9.61 -2.46 20.06
N SER A 201 -8.85 -3.02 21.00
CA SER A 201 -8.51 -4.45 21.08
C SER A 201 -9.03 -5.12 22.36
N VAL A 202 -10.31 -4.93 22.65
CA VAL A 202 -10.94 -5.49 23.87
C VAL A 202 -11.35 -6.95 23.68
N LEU A 203 -11.82 -7.32 22.49
CA LEU A 203 -12.35 -8.65 22.20
C LEU A 203 -11.42 -9.43 21.28
N CYS A 204 -11.24 -10.70 21.59
CA CYS A 204 -10.52 -11.65 20.77
C CYS A 204 -11.21 -11.84 19.40
N PRO A 205 -10.53 -11.61 18.29
CA PRO A 205 -11.10 -11.77 16.94
C PRO A 205 -11.42 -13.23 16.61
N GLN A 206 -10.81 -14.20 17.31
CA GLN A 206 -11.00 -15.61 17.07
C GLN A 206 -12.21 -16.19 17.83
N CYS A 207 -12.38 -15.85 19.12
CA CYS A 207 -13.40 -16.48 19.97
C CYS A 207 -14.38 -15.49 20.64
N GLY A 208 -14.14 -14.18 20.51
CA GLY A 208 -15.00 -13.14 21.10
C GLY A 208 -14.80 -12.90 22.60
N SER A 209 -13.89 -13.62 23.28
CA SER A 209 -13.59 -13.44 24.70
C SER A 209 -12.78 -12.16 24.94
N ILE A 210 -12.74 -11.67 26.18
CA ILE A 210 -11.99 -10.47 26.56
C ILE A 210 -10.47 -10.79 26.45
N LEU A 211 -9.72 -9.90 25.83
CA LEU A 211 -8.26 -9.95 25.78
C LEU A 211 -7.66 -9.37 27.05
N LEU A 212 -6.64 -10.01 27.57
CA LEU A 212 -5.80 -9.49 28.65
C LEU A 212 -4.61 -8.75 28.06
N HIS A 213 -4.33 -7.57 28.61
CA HIS A 213 -3.19 -6.73 28.26
C HIS A 213 -2.28 -6.55 29.47
N ASP A 214 -1.00 -6.79 29.31
CA ASP A 214 0.02 -6.57 30.34
C ASP A 214 1.34 -6.03 29.71
N ASP A 215 2.39 -5.95 30.49
CA ASP A 215 3.71 -5.45 30.04
C ASP A 215 4.35 -6.34 28.95
N ASN A 216 3.91 -7.58 28.80
CA ASN A 216 4.40 -8.55 27.79
C ASN A 216 3.54 -8.54 26.52
N GLY A 217 2.52 -7.70 26.44
CA GLY A 217 1.62 -7.61 25.30
C GLY A 217 0.18 -8.01 25.60
N TRP A 218 -0.50 -8.63 24.65
CA TRP A 218 -1.89 -9.07 24.78
C TRP A 218 -2.04 -10.56 24.53
N ARG A 219 -3.07 -11.17 25.19
CA ARG A 219 -3.41 -12.58 25.02
C ARG A 219 -4.87 -12.87 25.31
N CYS A 220 -5.36 -13.92 24.71
CA CYS A 220 -6.67 -14.53 24.99
C CYS A 220 -6.46 -15.81 25.80
N GLU A 221 -6.99 -15.89 27.02
CA GLU A 221 -6.87 -17.10 27.86
C GLU A 221 -7.77 -18.24 27.37
N GLU A 222 -8.85 -17.92 26.64
CA GLU A 222 -9.81 -18.93 26.18
C GLU A 222 -9.32 -19.73 24.97
N CYS A 223 -8.74 -19.06 23.95
CA CYS A 223 -8.33 -19.73 22.72
C CYS A 223 -6.81 -19.73 22.48
N GLY A 224 -6.03 -19.11 23.36
CA GLY A 224 -4.58 -19.05 23.25
C GLY A 224 -4.03 -18.08 22.23
N LEU A 225 -4.86 -17.31 21.52
CA LEU A 225 -4.37 -16.26 20.62
C LEU A 225 -3.60 -15.21 21.44
N HIS A 226 -2.40 -14.88 21.02
CA HIS A 226 -1.53 -13.94 21.74
C HIS A 226 -0.66 -13.13 20.79
N GLN A 227 -0.07 -12.06 21.31
CA GLN A 227 0.89 -11.24 20.59
C GLN A 227 2.13 -12.10 20.25
N PRO A 228 2.49 -12.21 18.97
CA PRO A 228 3.68 -12.94 18.56
C PRO A 228 4.96 -12.20 18.96
N GLU A 229 6.05 -12.95 19.10
CA GLU A 229 7.38 -12.37 19.26
C GLU A 229 7.74 -11.54 18.02
N ALA A 230 8.18 -10.30 18.23
CA ALA A 230 8.48 -9.38 17.14
C ALA A 230 9.83 -9.71 16.47
N ASP A 231 9.87 -9.62 15.13
CA ASP A 231 11.10 -9.63 14.33
C ASP A 231 11.71 -8.23 14.26
N TRP A 232 10.85 -7.21 14.31
CA TRP A 232 11.20 -5.81 14.35
C TRP A 232 10.40 -5.06 15.43
N TRP A 233 10.99 -4.04 16.04
CA TRP A 233 10.27 -3.17 16.98
C TRP A 233 10.83 -1.75 16.97
N VAL A 234 10.04 -0.80 17.46
CA VAL A 234 10.48 0.58 17.66
C VAL A 234 11.05 0.74 19.06
N ASP A 235 12.25 1.31 19.17
CA ASP A 235 12.82 1.75 20.43
C ASP A 235 13.39 3.16 20.28
N ASP A 236 12.76 4.12 20.98
CA ASP A 236 12.99 5.55 20.78
C ASP A 236 12.87 5.96 19.32
N ARG A 237 13.93 6.37 18.67
CA ARG A 237 14.02 6.73 17.26
C ARG A 237 14.74 5.68 16.40
N LYS A 238 14.74 4.44 16.85
CA LYS A 238 15.40 3.33 16.16
C LYS A 238 14.40 2.25 15.77
N ALA A 239 14.60 1.66 14.62
CA ALA A 239 14.04 0.36 14.30
C ALA A 239 15.05 -0.71 14.75
N MET A 240 14.61 -1.54 15.65
CA MET A 240 15.40 -2.67 16.17
C MET A 240 15.01 -3.94 15.44
N ARG A 241 15.95 -4.81 15.16
CA ARG A 241 15.71 -6.10 14.53
C ARG A 241 16.20 -7.23 15.44
N LYS A 242 15.50 -8.37 15.40
CA LYS A 242 15.74 -9.56 16.25
C LYS A 242 17.17 -10.11 16.17
N ASP A 243 17.85 -9.90 15.05
CA ASP A 243 19.25 -10.29 14.85
C ASP A 243 20.27 -9.35 15.51
N GLY A 244 19.80 -8.32 16.22
CA GLY A 244 20.62 -7.36 16.96
C GLY A 244 21.00 -6.11 16.18
N HIS A 245 20.55 -5.96 14.92
CA HIS A 245 20.78 -4.73 14.16
C HIS A 245 19.88 -3.60 14.65
N GLU A 246 20.43 -2.40 14.69
CA GLU A 246 19.78 -1.15 15.05
C GLU A 246 19.84 -0.17 13.87
N TYR A 247 18.73 0.47 13.56
CA TYR A 247 18.61 1.38 12.43
C TYR A 247 18.03 2.72 12.88
N GLU A 248 18.81 3.80 12.83
CA GLU A 248 18.34 5.15 13.16
C GLU A 248 17.27 5.63 12.18
N LEU A 249 16.10 5.98 12.72
CA LEU A 249 14.98 6.50 11.93
C LEU A 249 15.03 8.02 11.86
N GLU A 250 15.86 8.54 10.95
CA GLU A 250 15.98 9.98 10.69
C GLU A 250 14.87 10.43 9.72
N ILE A 251 13.62 10.35 10.18
CA ILE A 251 12.44 10.76 9.39
C ILE A 251 12.02 12.19 9.74
N SER A 252 11.60 12.94 8.71
CA SER A 252 11.15 14.34 8.86
C SER A 252 9.67 14.44 9.27
N VAL A 253 8.90 13.35 9.15
CA VAL A 253 7.48 13.32 9.50
C VAL A 253 7.32 13.15 11.00
N PRO A 254 6.70 14.11 11.73
CA PRO A 254 6.62 14.07 13.18
C PRO A 254 5.61 13.03 13.70
N GLY A 255 5.82 12.59 14.95
CA GLY A 255 4.91 11.70 15.69
C GLY A 255 5.44 10.28 15.84
N SER A 256 5.24 9.69 17.02
CA SER A 256 5.71 8.33 17.35
C SER A 256 5.07 7.25 16.47
N PHE A 257 3.83 7.45 16.05
CA PHE A 257 3.16 6.55 15.11
C PHE A 257 3.85 6.52 13.73
N ASN A 258 4.54 7.60 13.33
CA ASN A 258 5.30 7.60 12.08
C ASN A 258 6.64 6.84 12.19
N LEU A 259 7.20 6.71 13.39
CA LEU A 259 8.32 5.79 13.62
C LEU A 259 7.88 4.33 13.44
N ALA A 260 6.69 3.98 13.91
CA ALA A 260 6.10 2.67 13.68
C ALA A 260 5.82 2.41 12.18
N ASN A 261 5.22 3.39 11.49
CA ASN A 261 5.00 3.32 10.04
C ASN A 261 6.32 3.15 9.26
N ALA A 262 7.36 3.91 9.66
CA ALA A 262 8.70 3.81 9.05
C ALA A 262 9.34 2.43 9.31
N THR A 263 9.18 1.86 10.52
CA THR A 263 9.68 0.52 10.83
C THR A 263 8.97 -0.54 9.98
N CYS A 264 7.64 -0.47 9.82
CA CYS A 264 6.91 -1.36 8.92
C CYS A 264 7.39 -1.21 7.46
N ALA A 265 7.63 0.03 6.99
CA ALA A 265 8.13 0.27 5.64
C ALA A 265 9.57 -0.26 5.46
N LEU A 266 10.44 -0.09 6.45
CA LEU A 266 11.81 -0.62 6.43
C LEU A 266 11.83 -2.16 6.40
N ALA A 267 11.01 -2.80 7.23
CA ALA A 267 10.83 -4.25 7.20
C ALA A 267 10.34 -4.73 5.84
N ALA A 268 9.32 -4.05 5.27
CA ALA A 268 8.78 -4.38 3.95
C ALA A 268 9.80 -4.16 2.82
N ALA A 269 10.58 -3.09 2.85
CA ALA A 269 11.65 -2.83 1.89
C ALA A 269 12.73 -3.94 1.95
N THR A 270 13.08 -4.38 3.16
CA THR A 270 14.02 -5.49 3.38
C THR A 270 13.49 -6.79 2.73
N GLU A 271 12.20 -7.11 2.88
CA GLU A 271 11.57 -8.27 2.24
C GLU A 271 11.42 -8.10 0.71
N MET A 272 11.39 -6.86 0.21
CA MET A 272 11.53 -6.57 -1.21
C MET A 272 12.96 -6.77 -1.73
N GLY A 273 13.94 -6.97 -0.85
CA GLY A 273 15.35 -7.16 -1.19
C GLY A 273 16.16 -5.86 -1.24
N VAL A 274 15.63 -4.78 -0.68
CA VAL A 274 16.35 -3.50 -0.55
C VAL A 274 17.28 -3.59 0.68
N ASP A 275 18.50 -3.12 0.52
CA ASP A 275 19.42 -2.98 1.65
C ASP A 275 18.84 -2.00 2.68
N PRO A 276 18.78 -2.33 3.98
CA PRO A 276 18.17 -1.47 4.99
C PRO A 276 18.79 -0.07 5.07
N TYR A 277 20.09 0.08 4.83
CA TYR A 277 20.76 1.39 4.87
C TYR A 277 20.41 2.22 3.63
N ASP A 278 20.33 1.62 2.44
CA ASP A 278 19.86 2.29 1.23
C ASP A 278 18.38 2.70 1.43
N ALA A 279 17.53 1.84 2.01
CA ALA A 279 16.14 2.15 2.34
C ALA A 279 16.03 3.37 3.26
N LEU A 280 16.82 3.44 4.32
CA LEU A 280 16.83 4.58 5.25
C LEU A 280 17.23 5.88 4.57
N LEU A 281 18.21 5.85 3.66
CA LEU A 281 18.60 7.04 2.89
C LEU A 281 17.41 7.61 2.09
N GLY A 282 16.64 6.74 1.42
CA GLY A 282 15.44 7.17 0.72
C GLY A 282 14.35 7.69 1.66
N MET A 283 14.13 7.02 2.78
CA MET A 283 13.08 7.40 3.73
C MET A 283 13.31 8.77 4.40
N ARG A 284 14.55 9.24 4.54
CA ARG A 284 14.89 10.58 5.06
C ARG A 284 14.31 11.70 4.20
N GLU A 285 14.20 11.48 2.88
CA GLU A 285 13.69 12.46 1.91
C GLU A 285 12.17 12.65 1.99
N VAL A 286 11.45 11.75 2.69
CA VAL A 286 10.00 11.83 2.82
C VAL A 286 9.62 12.97 3.76
N SER A 287 9.02 14.00 3.19
CA SER A 287 8.39 15.09 3.94
C SER A 287 6.91 14.83 4.17
N SER A 288 6.29 15.55 5.13
CA SER A 288 4.85 15.45 5.38
C SER A 288 4.04 15.62 4.07
N PRO A 289 2.96 14.86 3.83
CA PRO A 289 2.14 14.95 2.62
C PRO A 289 1.68 16.38 2.27
N ALA A 290 1.58 17.27 3.27
CA ALA A 290 1.32 18.70 3.06
C ALA A 290 2.47 19.44 2.32
N CYS A 291 3.70 18.92 2.33
CA CYS A 291 4.86 19.48 1.62
C CYS A 291 5.19 18.80 0.29
N SER A 292 4.70 17.58 0.05
CA SER A 292 5.03 16.77 -1.13
C SER A 292 4.34 17.20 -2.43
N ALA A 293 3.46 18.21 -2.39
CA ALA A 293 2.91 18.86 -3.59
C ALA A 293 4.00 19.37 -4.56
N ASN A 294 5.24 19.56 -4.09
CA ASN A 294 6.35 20.05 -4.90
C ASN A 294 7.23 18.96 -5.54
N MET A 295 7.28 17.72 -5.00
CA MET A 295 8.04 16.61 -5.61
C MET A 295 7.29 15.99 -6.82
N VAL A 296 5.96 16.00 -6.78
CA VAL A 296 5.12 15.58 -7.91
C VAL A 296 5.19 16.59 -9.07
N SER A 297 5.64 17.83 -8.81
CA SER A 297 5.70 18.91 -9.82
C SER A 297 6.69 18.62 -10.97
N SER A 298 7.82 17.95 -10.74
CA SER A 298 8.79 17.66 -11.79
C SER A 298 8.32 16.54 -12.73
N ALA A 299 7.64 15.51 -12.22
CA ALA A 299 7.04 14.47 -13.04
C ALA A 299 5.79 14.98 -13.80
N ILE A 300 5.07 15.97 -13.21
CA ILE A 300 3.93 16.62 -13.85
C ILE A 300 4.39 17.58 -14.97
N GLU A 301 5.55 18.23 -14.89
CA GLU A 301 6.07 19.07 -15.96
C GLU A 301 6.42 18.27 -17.21
N THR A 302 6.98 17.07 -17.04
CA THR A 302 7.25 16.16 -18.16
C THR A 302 5.95 15.64 -18.80
N ALA A 303 4.93 15.35 -18.01
CA ALA A 303 3.62 14.92 -18.49
C ALA A 303 2.83 16.06 -19.16
N LYS A 304 2.99 17.32 -18.73
CA LYS A 304 2.40 18.50 -19.36
C LYS A 304 2.94 18.73 -20.78
N ALA A 305 4.24 18.58 -21.00
CA ALA A 305 4.84 18.73 -22.32
C ALA A 305 4.27 17.72 -23.34
N THR A 306 3.95 16.49 -22.87
CA THR A 306 3.37 15.45 -23.73
C THR A 306 1.87 15.71 -24.01
N ASP A 307 1.12 16.24 -23.04
CA ASP A 307 -0.30 16.58 -23.21
C ASP A 307 -0.48 17.82 -24.11
N GLU A 308 0.41 18.83 -24.05
CA GLU A 308 0.39 19.96 -24.95
C GLU A 308 0.66 19.56 -26.40
N PHE A 309 1.59 18.62 -26.61
CA PHE A 309 1.89 18.09 -27.95
C PHE A 309 0.69 17.33 -28.54
N LEU A 310 -0.03 16.55 -27.71
CA LEU A 310 -1.22 15.82 -28.11
C LEU A 310 -2.38 16.76 -28.44
N MET A 311 -2.55 17.83 -27.67
CA MET A 311 -3.59 18.84 -27.91
C MET A 311 -3.32 19.66 -29.18
N MET A 312 -2.06 19.99 -29.48
CA MET A 312 -1.67 20.62 -30.75
C MET A 312 -1.92 19.69 -31.95
N PHE A 313 -1.68 18.38 -31.79
CA PHE A 313 -1.92 17.39 -32.85
C PHE A 313 -3.41 17.20 -33.12
N ILE A 314 -4.26 17.16 -32.10
CA ILE A 314 -5.72 17.06 -32.23
C ILE A 314 -6.28 18.37 -32.86
N ALA A 315 -5.79 19.53 -32.43
CA ALA A 315 -6.20 20.82 -33.03
C ALA A 315 -5.82 20.90 -34.51
N SER A 316 -4.67 20.35 -34.90
CA SER A 316 -4.25 20.26 -36.31
C SER A 316 -5.12 19.35 -37.16
N LEU A 317 -5.65 18.25 -36.59
CA LEU A 317 -6.55 17.32 -37.26
C LEU A 317 -7.95 17.90 -37.43
N VAL A 318 -8.39 18.77 -36.53
CA VAL A 318 -9.75 19.41 -36.59
C VAL A 318 -9.76 20.65 -37.48
N SER A 319 -8.59 21.32 -37.67
CA SER A 319 -8.48 22.53 -38.51
C SER A 319 -8.08 22.24 -39.96
N GLY A 320 -7.84 21.00 -40.36
CA GLY A 320 -7.42 20.56 -41.68
C GLY A 320 -8.52 19.83 -42.50
N GLY A 321 -9.80 19.96 -42.10
CA GLY A 321 -10.95 19.40 -42.81
C GLY A 321 -11.80 20.49 -43.47
#